data_d79bc25b8ba4a007a2cc326e970d7c40
#
_entry.id   d79bc25b8ba4a007a2cc326e970d7c40
#
_cell.length_a   1.000
_cell.length_b   1.000
_cell.length_c   1.000
_cell.angle_alpha   90.00
_cell.angle_beta   90.00
_cell.angle_gamma   90.00
#
_symmetry.space_group_name_H-M   'P 1'
#
loop_
_entity.id
_entity.type
_entity.pdbx_description
1 polymer ?
#
loop_
_entity_poly.entity_id
_entity_poly.type
_entity_poly.pdbx_seq_one_letter_code
_entity_poly.pdbx_strand_id
1 'polypeptide(L)'
;MSLKKRIIPCLDIKDGRTVKGINFVGLRDAGDPVELAKQYAAQGADELCFLDITATIEKRDTLVPLVREIAAVLNIPFTVGGGINDVALAKEIIKAGADKIAINSAAVKRPELISELAAELGSQCVVVAVDTKHSHESGNLADSKNKPSESTPTDFRLRGNKVFVAGGRVETELETISWCQEIERLGAGEILLTSMDHDGTKNGFALELTDAISRKLSIPIIASGGGGTSAHFADLFKDTEASAGLAASIFHFGELPVPELKKQLAAAGVAVRIPANAGI
;
A
#
# COMPACT_ATOMS: atom_id res chain seq x y z
N MET A 1 7.21 -2.23 -24.93
CA MET A 1 6.68 -1.06 -24.16
C MET A 1 6.74 -1.44 -22.70
N SER A 2 7.42 -0.68 -21.83
CA SER A 2 7.38 -0.93 -20.38
C SER A 2 6.01 -0.52 -19.83
N LEU A 3 5.52 -1.27 -18.85
CA LEU A 3 4.30 -0.89 -18.10
C LEU A 3 4.55 0.44 -17.40
N LYS A 4 3.56 1.34 -17.47
CA LYS A 4 3.65 2.63 -16.79
C LYS A 4 3.52 2.45 -15.28
N LYS A 5 4.36 3.14 -14.54
CA LYS A 5 4.32 3.18 -13.07
C LYS A 5 3.14 4.03 -12.59
N ARG A 6 2.47 3.61 -11.53
CA ARG A 6 1.27 4.24 -10.98
C ARG A 6 1.63 5.12 -9.77
N ILE A 7 0.98 6.27 -9.68
CA ILE A 7 1.02 7.17 -8.52
C ILE A 7 -0.32 7.11 -7.83
N ILE A 8 -0.32 6.69 -6.57
CA ILE A 8 -1.53 6.37 -5.79
C ILE A 8 -1.60 7.26 -4.55
N PRO A 9 -2.41 8.33 -4.53
CA PRO A 9 -2.74 9.02 -3.28
C PRO A 9 -3.53 8.10 -2.34
N CYS A 10 -3.13 8.06 -1.06
CA CYS A 10 -3.81 7.31 0.00
C CYS A 10 -4.56 8.28 0.91
N LEU A 11 -5.83 7.97 1.19
CA LEU A 11 -6.67 8.69 2.12
C LEU A 11 -6.96 7.81 3.33
N ASP A 12 -6.34 8.14 4.45
CA ASP A 12 -6.63 7.50 5.74
C ASP A 12 -7.96 8.06 6.26
N ILE A 13 -8.95 7.20 6.45
CA ILE A 13 -10.30 7.59 6.88
C ILE A 13 -10.50 7.28 8.35
N LYS A 14 -11.01 8.27 9.08
CA LYS A 14 -11.51 8.13 10.45
C LYS A 14 -12.80 8.93 10.61
N ASP A 15 -13.85 8.29 11.12
CA ASP A 15 -15.16 8.94 11.34
C ASP A 15 -15.71 9.66 10.09
N GLY A 16 -15.50 9.08 8.89
CA GLY A 16 -15.94 9.65 7.63
C GLY A 16 -15.11 10.83 7.12
N ARG A 17 -14.01 11.19 7.77
CA ARG A 17 -13.11 12.29 7.39
C ARG A 17 -11.75 11.75 6.99
N THR A 18 -11.10 12.40 6.04
CA THR A 18 -9.70 12.12 5.73
C THR A 18 -8.83 12.71 6.84
N VAL A 19 -7.93 11.89 7.37
CA VAL A 19 -7.01 12.29 8.42
C VAL A 19 -5.57 11.94 8.04
N LYS A 20 -4.60 12.63 8.63
CA LYS A 20 -3.18 12.27 8.51
C LYS A 20 -2.44 12.54 9.81
N GLY A 21 -1.61 11.58 10.18
CA GLY A 21 -0.68 11.68 11.31
C GLY A 21 0.65 11.00 10.98
N ILE A 22 1.59 11.03 11.90
CA ILE A 22 2.84 10.27 11.82
C ILE A 22 2.61 8.98 12.61
N ASN A 23 2.82 7.82 11.98
CA ASN A 23 2.59 6.49 12.58
C ASN A 23 1.20 6.38 13.24
N PHE A 24 0.16 6.94 12.60
CA PHE A 24 -1.23 6.97 13.09
C PHE A 24 -1.43 7.71 14.44
N VAL A 25 -0.46 8.55 14.84
CA VAL A 25 -0.52 9.38 16.04
C VAL A 25 -0.62 10.86 15.67
N GLY A 26 -1.31 11.67 16.49
CA GLY A 26 -1.46 13.10 16.24
C GLY A 26 -2.26 13.41 14.98
N LEU A 27 -3.32 12.66 14.71
CA LEU A 27 -4.15 12.79 13.52
C LEU A 27 -4.69 14.21 13.37
N ARG A 28 -4.50 14.79 12.17
CA ARG A 28 -5.07 16.07 11.74
C ARG A 28 -6.09 15.82 10.65
N ASP A 29 -7.17 16.56 10.65
CA ASP A 29 -8.16 16.55 9.56
C ASP A 29 -7.48 17.07 8.28
N ALA A 30 -7.57 16.29 7.21
CA ALA A 30 -7.03 16.64 5.89
C ALA A 30 -8.14 16.99 4.88
N GLY A 31 -9.42 16.87 5.27
CA GLY A 31 -10.53 17.29 4.45
C GLY A 31 -11.61 16.22 4.20
N ASP A 32 -12.53 16.58 3.35
CA ASP A 32 -13.60 15.69 2.90
C ASP A 32 -13.06 14.67 1.90
N PRO A 33 -13.27 13.34 2.10
CA PRO A 33 -12.70 12.31 1.24
C PRO A 33 -13.28 12.34 -0.19
N VAL A 34 -14.54 12.73 -0.39
CA VAL A 34 -15.17 12.81 -1.73
C VAL A 34 -14.56 13.97 -2.52
N GLU A 35 -14.38 15.13 -1.89
CA GLU A 35 -13.78 16.29 -2.55
C GLU A 35 -12.29 16.04 -2.86
N LEU A 36 -11.55 15.40 -1.96
CA LEU A 36 -10.15 15.00 -2.22
C LEU A 36 -10.08 13.98 -3.35
N ALA A 37 -11.00 13.03 -3.41
CA ALA A 37 -11.07 12.06 -4.50
C ALA A 37 -11.23 12.74 -5.87
N LYS A 38 -12.17 13.67 -5.99
CA LYS A 38 -12.35 14.49 -7.20
C LYS A 38 -11.09 15.26 -7.58
N GLN A 39 -10.46 15.89 -6.58
CA GLN A 39 -9.24 16.67 -6.78
C GLN A 39 -8.10 15.81 -7.32
N TYR A 40 -7.82 14.64 -6.71
CA TYR A 40 -6.75 13.77 -7.16
C TYR A 40 -7.01 13.13 -8.53
N ALA A 41 -8.26 12.76 -8.82
CA ALA A 41 -8.65 12.30 -10.15
C ALA A 41 -8.40 13.39 -11.20
N ALA A 42 -8.81 14.63 -10.93
CA ALA A 42 -8.56 15.78 -11.81
C ALA A 42 -7.07 16.08 -11.98
N GLN A 43 -6.26 15.89 -10.95
CA GLN A 43 -4.80 16.01 -10.99
C GLN A 43 -4.13 14.85 -11.75
N GLY A 44 -4.87 13.81 -12.13
CA GLY A 44 -4.38 12.68 -12.90
C GLY A 44 -3.68 11.63 -12.07
N ALA A 45 -4.09 11.40 -10.83
CA ALA A 45 -3.74 10.18 -10.10
C ALA A 45 -4.10 8.95 -10.95
N ASP A 46 -3.34 7.88 -10.80
CA ASP A 46 -3.60 6.65 -11.56
C ASP A 46 -4.63 5.76 -10.88
N GLU A 47 -4.61 5.73 -9.57
CA GLU A 47 -5.56 5.05 -8.68
C GLU A 47 -5.66 5.85 -7.38
N LEU A 48 -6.68 5.55 -6.55
CA LEU A 48 -6.78 6.02 -5.17
C LEU A 48 -6.86 4.85 -4.20
N CYS A 49 -6.40 5.07 -2.98
CA CYS A 49 -6.53 4.11 -1.89
C CYS A 49 -7.23 4.77 -0.70
N PHE A 50 -8.28 4.14 -0.16
CA PHE A 50 -9.02 4.58 1.01
C PHE A 50 -8.86 3.54 2.11
N LEU A 51 -8.29 3.91 3.24
CA LEU A 51 -8.06 3.01 4.37
C LEU A 51 -8.81 3.51 5.60
N ASP A 52 -9.85 2.78 6.04
CA ASP A 52 -10.44 3.03 7.36
C ASP A 52 -9.49 2.51 8.43
N ILE A 53 -8.77 3.43 9.06
CA ILE A 53 -7.70 3.10 10.02
C ILE A 53 -8.23 2.72 11.41
N THR A 54 -9.54 2.85 11.65
CA THR A 54 -10.16 2.54 12.95
C THR A 54 -11.13 1.36 12.90
N ALA A 55 -11.64 0.97 11.72
CA ALA A 55 -12.67 -0.06 11.57
C ALA A 55 -12.30 -1.40 12.23
N THR A 56 -11.06 -1.86 12.07
CA THR A 56 -10.58 -3.11 12.68
C THR A 56 -10.60 -3.08 14.21
N ILE A 57 -10.33 -1.92 14.81
CA ILE A 57 -10.24 -1.75 16.27
C ILE A 57 -11.62 -1.55 16.86
N GLU A 58 -12.44 -0.74 16.21
CA GLU A 58 -13.77 -0.35 16.69
C GLU A 58 -14.85 -1.36 16.30
N LYS A 59 -14.49 -2.39 15.51
CA LYS A 59 -15.41 -3.43 14.99
C LYS A 59 -16.64 -2.80 14.31
N ARG A 60 -16.42 -1.69 13.59
CA ARG A 60 -17.48 -0.99 12.83
C ARG A 60 -17.63 -1.60 11.46
N ASP A 61 -18.83 -1.50 10.92
CA ASP A 61 -19.07 -1.78 9.51
C ASP A 61 -18.27 -0.81 8.65
N THR A 62 -17.73 -1.32 7.57
CA THR A 62 -16.95 -0.52 6.63
C THR A 62 -17.81 0.58 6.02
N LEU A 63 -17.17 1.64 5.57
CA LEU A 63 -17.73 2.86 5.02
C LEU A 63 -18.50 2.65 3.69
N VAL A 64 -19.37 1.63 3.58
CA VAL A 64 -20.12 1.33 2.34
C VAL A 64 -20.87 2.54 1.80
N PRO A 65 -21.55 3.37 2.61
CA PRO A 65 -22.17 4.61 2.11
C PRO A 65 -21.14 5.56 1.49
N LEU A 66 -20.00 5.81 2.15
CA LEU A 66 -18.95 6.66 1.63
C LEU A 66 -18.33 6.09 0.33
N VAL A 67 -18.19 4.77 0.23
CA VAL A 67 -17.70 4.11 -0.99
C VAL A 67 -18.63 4.44 -2.18
N ARG A 68 -19.94 4.44 -1.99
CA ARG A 68 -20.93 4.82 -3.04
C ARG A 68 -20.78 6.28 -3.45
N GLU A 69 -20.59 7.19 -2.50
CA GLU A 69 -20.38 8.61 -2.79
C GLU A 69 -19.10 8.85 -3.58
N ILE A 70 -18.01 8.16 -3.21
CA ILE A 70 -16.73 8.21 -3.92
C ILE A 70 -16.88 7.63 -5.32
N ALA A 71 -17.50 6.46 -5.47
CA ALA A 71 -17.70 5.81 -6.77
C ALA A 71 -18.52 6.67 -7.73
N ALA A 72 -19.46 7.45 -7.22
CA ALA A 72 -20.30 8.34 -8.05
C ALA A 72 -19.52 9.50 -8.69
N VAL A 73 -18.33 9.81 -8.19
CA VAL A 73 -17.53 10.97 -8.63
C VAL A 73 -16.20 10.59 -9.26
N LEU A 74 -15.75 9.34 -9.10
CA LEU A 74 -14.47 8.87 -9.63
C LEU A 74 -14.62 8.23 -11.02
N ASN A 75 -13.60 8.45 -11.84
CA ASN A 75 -13.39 7.79 -13.14
C ASN A 75 -12.04 7.09 -13.24
N ILE A 76 -11.37 6.90 -12.11
CA ILE A 76 -10.13 6.13 -11.97
C ILE A 76 -10.35 5.02 -10.95
N PRO A 77 -9.61 3.89 -11.03
CA PRO A 77 -9.74 2.81 -10.08
C PRO A 77 -9.47 3.25 -8.64
N PHE A 78 -10.16 2.61 -7.69
CA PHE A 78 -9.86 2.82 -6.29
C PHE A 78 -9.98 1.56 -5.46
N THR A 79 -9.12 1.50 -4.45
CA THR A 79 -9.03 0.42 -3.46
C THR A 79 -9.63 0.88 -2.15
N VAL A 80 -10.39 0.01 -1.50
CA VAL A 80 -10.95 0.23 -0.16
C VAL A 80 -10.40 -0.79 0.81
N GLY A 81 -9.86 -0.33 1.94
CA GLY A 81 -9.34 -1.17 3.02
C GLY A 81 -9.83 -0.73 4.39
N GLY A 82 -9.60 -1.59 5.38
CA GLY A 82 -10.01 -1.39 6.76
C GLY A 82 -11.26 -2.21 7.13
N GLY A 83 -11.14 -3.03 8.18
CA GLY A 83 -12.24 -3.81 8.75
C GLY A 83 -12.78 -4.98 7.93
N ILE A 84 -12.32 -5.19 6.70
CA ILE A 84 -12.79 -6.27 5.82
C ILE A 84 -12.28 -7.61 6.37
N ASN A 85 -13.21 -8.48 6.77
CA ASN A 85 -12.89 -9.74 7.46
C ASN A 85 -13.63 -10.96 6.91
N ASP A 86 -14.51 -10.77 5.93
CA ASP A 86 -15.24 -11.84 5.26
C ASP A 86 -15.60 -11.48 3.81
N VAL A 87 -16.04 -12.48 3.06
CA VAL A 87 -16.41 -12.37 1.65
C VAL A 87 -17.70 -11.56 1.44
N ALA A 88 -18.63 -11.59 2.39
CA ALA A 88 -19.91 -10.89 2.25
C ALA A 88 -19.70 -9.37 2.25
N LEU A 89 -18.94 -8.86 3.22
CA LEU A 89 -18.58 -7.44 3.29
C LEU A 89 -17.75 -7.00 2.07
N ALA A 90 -16.78 -7.82 1.63
CA ALA A 90 -15.99 -7.53 0.44
C ALA A 90 -16.88 -7.36 -0.81
N LYS A 91 -17.89 -8.25 -0.97
CA LYS A 91 -18.89 -8.15 -2.06
C LYS A 91 -19.73 -6.89 -1.98
N GLU A 92 -20.10 -6.46 -0.78
CA GLU A 92 -20.86 -5.22 -0.59
C GLU A 92 -20.04 -4.00 -0.99
N ILE A 93 -18.75 -3.96 -0.66
CA ILE A 93 -17.82 -2.89 -1.02
C ILE A 93 -17.63 -2.82 -2.55
N ILE A 94 -17.40 -3.95 -3.21
CA ILE A 94 -17.28 -4.01 -4.67
C ILE A 94 -18.61 -3.59 -5.34
N LYS A 95 -19.77 -4.06 -4.86
CA LYS A 95 -21.07 -3.63 -5.35
C LYS A 95 -21.36 -2.15 -5.12
N ALA A 96 -20.75 -1.55 -4.09
CA ALA A 96 -20.83 -0.13 -3.83
C ALA A 96 -20.00 0.72 -4.81
N GLY A 97 -19.13 0.08 -5.60
CA GLY A 97 -18.38 0.68 -6.70
C GLY A 97 -16.86 0.69 -6.53
N ALA A 98 -16.31 0.09 -5.47
CA ALA A 98 -14.86 -0.10 -5.37
C ALA A 98 -14.36 -1.09 -6.43
N ASP A 99 -13.18 -0.84 -7.00
CA ASP A 99 -12.53 -1.75 -7.96
C ASP A 99 -11.74 -2.84 -7.23
N LYS A 100 -11.18 -2.52 -6.08
CA LYS A 100 -10.35 -3.44 -5.28
C LYS A 100 -10.67 -3.31 -3.80
N ILE A 101 -10.46 -4.40 -3.08
CA ILE A 101 -10.46 -4.41 -1.61
C ILE A 101 -9.06 -4.67 -1.08
N ALA A 102 -8.72 -4.10 0.08
CA ALA A 102 -7.45 -4.35 0.76
C ALA A 102 -7.69 -4.98 2.14
N ILE A 103 -7.05 -6.12 2.39
CA ILE A 103 -7.09 -6.84 3.66
C ILE A 103 -5.68 -6.96 4.25
N ASN A 104 -5.57 -6.89 5.58
CA ASN A 104 -4.33 -7.09 6.34
C ASN A 104 -4.57 -8.07 7.48
N SER A 105 -5.01 -7.59 8.65
CA SER A 105 -5.16 -8.41 9.87
C SER A 105 -6.05 -9.64 9.69
N ALA A 106 -7.09 -9.53 8.85
CA ALA A 106 -7.97 -10.66 8.54
C ALA A 106 -7.23 -11.76 7.74
N ALA A 107 -6.36 -11.36 6.79
CA ALA A 107 -5.56 -12.30 6.00
C ALA A 107 -4.52 -13.02 6.88
N VAL A 108 -3.86 -12.31 7.79
CA VAL A 108 -2.92 -12.93 8.74
C VAL A 108 -3.62 -13.90 9.69
N LYS A 109 -4.81 -13.53 10.17
CA LYS A 109 -5.60 -14.37 11.08
C LYS A 109 -6.18 -15.60 10.38
N ARG A 110 -6.59 -15.46 9.13
CA ARG A 110 -7.21 -16.52 8.32
C ARG A 110 -6.72 -16.40 6.87
N PRO A 111 -5.56 -16.99 6.55
CA PRO A 111 -4.96 -16.90 5.20
C PRO A 111 -5.86 -17.38 4.07
N GLU A 112 -6.71 -18.39 4.33
CA GLU A 112 -7.66 -18.92 3.36
C GLU A 112 -8.65 -17.89 2.84
N LEU A 113 -8.88 -16.80 3.59
CA LEU A 113 -9.72 -15.67 3.16
C LEU A 113 -9.23 -15.08 1.84
N ILE A 114 -7.91 -15.04 1.61
CA ILE A 114 -7.33 -14.55 0.35
C ILE A 114 -7.85 -15.40 -0.83
N SER A 115 -7.78 -16.71 -0.71
CA SER A 115 -8.23 -17.62 -1.76
C SER A 115 -9.74 -17.55 -1.98
N GLU A 116 -10.52 -17.42 -0.92
CA GLU A 116 -11.98 -17.27 -1.00
C GLU A 116 -12.36 -15.97 -1.73
N LEU A 117 -11.69 -14.86 -1.39
CA LEU A 117 -11.90 -13.57 -2.04
C LEU A 117 -11.47 -13.60 -3.51
N ALA A 118 -10.32 -14.22 -3.80
CA ALA A 118 -9.83 -14.36 -5.17
C ALA A 118 -10.77 -15.24 -6.04
N ALA A 119 -11.32 -16.30 -5.48
CA ALA A 119 -12.28 -17.15 -6.17
C ALA A 119 -13.61 -16.45 -6.46
N GLU A 120 -14.08 -15.60 -5.53
CA GLU A 120 -15.38 -14.93 -5.63
C GLU A 120 -15.34 -13.63 -6.44
N LEU A 121 -14.27 -12.84 -6.31
CA LEU A 121 -14.16 -11.49 -6.89
C LEU A 121 -13.17 -11.43 -8.07
N GLY A 122 -12.33 -12.46 -8.21
CA GLY A 122 -11.16 -12.44 -9.08
C GLY A 122 -9.93 -11.87 -8.37
N SER A 123 -8.75 -12.44 -8.65
CA SER A 123 -7.47 -12.04 -8.04
C SER A 123 -7.21 -10.52 -8.18
N GLN A 124 -7.54 -9.93 -9.32
CA GLN A 124 -7.33 -8.51 -9.61
C GLN A 124 -8.05 -7.56 -8.65
N CYS A 125 -9.08 -8.03 -7.94
CA CYS A 125 -9.82 -7.26 -6.94
C CYS A 125 -9.23 -7.38 -5.53
N VAL A 126 -8.26 -8.30 -5.31
CA VAL A 126 -7.74 -8.62 -3.97
C VAL A 126 -6.35 -8.05 -3.79
N VAL A 127 -6.24 -7.03 -2.95
CA VAL A 127 -4.98 -6.46 -2.48
C VAL A 127 -4.74 -6.95 -1.05
N VAL A 128 -3.53 -7.45 -0.76
CA VAL A 128 -3.15 -7.72 0.63
C VAL A 128 -2.18 -6.64 1.09
N ALA A 129 -2.59 -5.89 2.11
CA ALA A 129 -1.73 -4.91 2.75
C ALA A 129 -0.81 -5.60 3.76
N VAL A 130 0.48 -5.30 3.67
CA VAL A 130 1.53 -5.85 4.52
C VAL A 130 2.27 -4.70 5.18
N ASP A 131 1.98 -4.46 6.45
CA ASP A 131 2.75 -3.54 7.27
C ASP A 131 3.97 -4.29 7.80
N THR A 132 5.16 -3.75 7.56
CA THR A 132 6.41 -4.41 7.93
C THR A 132 7.34 -3.47 8.65
N LYS A 133 8.09 -4.02 9.59
CA LYS A 133 9.11 -3.31 10.35
C LYS A 133 10.29 -4.22 10.60
N HIS A 134 11.50 -3.65 10.62
CA HIS A 134 12.68 -4.39 11.05
C HIS A 134 12.62 -4.63 12.56
N SER A 135 12.53 -5.90 12.95
CA SER A 135 12.56 -6.30 14.36
C SER A 135 14.03 -6.28 14.84
N HIS A 136 14.33 -5.38 15.78
CA HIS A 136 15.61 -5.39 16.48
C HIS A 136 15.59 -6.48 17.55
N GLU A 137 15.54 -7.75 17.17
CA GLU A 137 15.90 -8.78 18.13
C GLU A 137 17.36 -8.56 18.53
N SER A 138 17.58 -8.25 19.81
CA SER A 138 18.90 -8.28 20.47
C SER A 138 19.36 -9.73 20.58
N GLY A 139 19.48 -10.42 19.44
CA GLY A 139 20.03 -11.76 19.34
C GLY A 139 21.55 -11.67 19.36
N ASN A 140 22.17 -12.11 20.44
CA ASN A 140 23.59 -12.37 20.53
C ASN A 140 24.11 -13.06 19.26
N LEU A 141 24.95 -12.36 18.51
CA LEU A 141 25.69 -12.86 17.33
C LEU A 141 26.74 -13.93 17.67
N ALA A 142 26.52 -14.76 18.71
CA ALA A 142 27.53 -15.64 19.25
C ALA A 142 27.30 -17.14 19.02
N ASP A 143 26.25 -17.60 18.35
CA ASP A 143 26.10 -19.05 18.08
C ASP A 143 25.37 -19.38 16.79
N SER A 144 26.06 -19.38 15.66
CA SER A 144 25.71 -20.27 14.56
C SER A 144 26.89 -20.67 13.70
N LYS A 145 27.59 -21.70 14.17
CA LYS A 145 28.47 -22.54 13.33
C LYS A 145 27.66 -23.52 12.46
N ASN A 146 26.57 -23.06 11.82
CA ASN A 146 25.93 -23.84 10.77
C ASN A 146 25.98 -23.02 9.47
N LYS A 147 26.69 -23.56 8.48
CA LYS A 147 26.81 -23.02 7.14
C LYS A 147 25.42 -22.82 6.53
N PRO A 148 25.07 -21.63 6.05
CA PRO A 148 23.86 -21.46 5.27
C PRO A 148 24.09 -21.98 3.86
N SER A 149 23.14 -22.79 3.37
CA SER A 149 22.94 -23.08 1.96
C SER A 149 22.52 -21.78 1.24
N GLU A 150 23.28 -21.41 0.20
CA GLU A 150 22.92 -20.49 -0.91
C GLU A 150 21.95 -19.31 -0.64
N SER A 151 22.14 -18.53 0.41
CA SER A 151 21.47 -17.23 0.58
C SER A 151 22.38 -16.12 0.09
N THR A 152 21.85 -15.21 -0.76
CA THR A 152 22.59 -14.03 -1.18
C THR A 152 22.86 -13.10 0.02
N PRO A 153 23.91 -12.24 -0.02
CA PRO A 153 24.19 -11.28 1.04
C PRO A 153 22.99 -10.36 1.38
N THR A 154 22.14 -10.10 0.40
CA THR A 154 20.91 -9.29 0.53
C THR A 154 19.86 -10.00 1.39
N ASP A 155 19.68 -11.33 1.22
CA ASP A 155 18.71 -12.10 2.02
C ASP A 155 19.07 -12.09 3.51
N PHE A 156 20.34 -11.99 3.87
CA PHE A 156 20.76 -11.93 5.28
C PHE A 156 20.40 -10.59 5.95
N ARG A 157 20.51 -9.47 5.21
CA ARG A 157 20.17 -8.12 5.73
C ARG A 157 18.67 -7.92 5.93
N LEU A 158 17.85 -8.64 5.15
CA LEU A 158 16.38 -8.54 5.21
C LEU A 158 15.76 -9.53 6.21
N ARG A 159 16.55 -10.43 6.79
CA ARG A 159 16.10 -11.26 7.91
C ARG A 159 15.79 -10.36 9.10
N GLY A 160 14.64 -10.59 9.74
CA GLY A 160 14.17 -9.76 10.85
C GLY A 160 13.14 -8.71 10.47
N ASN A 161 12.73 -8.61 9.17
CA ASN A 161 11.54 -7.86 8.84
C ASN A 161 10.30 -8.69 9.19
N LYS A 162 9.52 -8.21 10.16
CA LYS A 162 8.31 -8.87 10.65
C LYS A 162 7.06 -8.18 10.14
N VAL A 163 6.00 -8.98 9.96
CA VAL A 163 4.67 -8.48 9.62
C VAL A 163 3.97 -7.97 10.85
N PHE A 164 3.32 -6.82 10.72
CA PHE A 164 2.51 -6.19 11.76
C PHE A 164 1.04 -6.16 11.37
N VAL A 165 0.16 -6.24 12.36
CA VAL A 165 -1.29 -6.19 12.20
C VAL A 165 -1.92 -5.13 13.10
N ALA A 166 -3.23 -4.96 13.04
CA ALA A 166 -4.00 -3.98 13.82
C ALA A 166 -3.49 -2.53 13.65
N GLY A 167 -3.18 -2.13 12.40
CA GLY A 167 -2.65 -0.81 12.11
C GLY A 167 -1.24 -0.61 12.68
N GLY A 168 -0.38 -1.61 12.53
CA GLY A 168 1.02 -1.56 12.96
C GLY A 168 1.26 -1.71 14.45
N ARG A 169 0.24 -2.11 15.25
CA ARG A 169 0.33 -2.17 16.72
C ARG A 169 0.78 -3.52 17.26
N VAL A 170 0.59 -4.59 16.49
CA VAL A 170 0.86 -5.96 16.95
C VAL A 170 1.84 -6.62 15.99
N GLU A 171 3.02 -6.95 16.50
CA GLU A 171 4.01 -7.75 15.78
C GLU A 171 3.53 -9.20 15.68
N THR A 172 3.83 -9.85 14.56
CA THR A 172 3.55 -11.27 14.36
C THR A 172 4.85 -12.05 14.19
N GLU A 173 4.78 -13.38 14.25
CA GLU A 173 5.94 -14.24 13.97
C GLU A 173 6.27 -14.36 12.46
N LEU A 174 5.42 -13.79 11.59
CA LEU A 174 5.58 -13.93 10.15
C LEU A 174 6.73 -13.06 9.63
N GLU A 175 7.65 -13.70 8.90
CA GLU A 175 8.67 -13.03 8.11
C GLU A 175 8.05 -12.42 6.86
N THR A 176 8.36 -11.15 6.59
CA THR A 176 7.71 -10.37 5.52
C THR A 176 7.83 -11.02 4.15
N ILE A 177 9.02 -11.47 3.76
CA ILE A 177 9.22 -12.06 2.42
C ILE A 177 8.44 -13.37 2.29
N SER A 178 8.52 -14.25 3.29
CA SER A 178 7.80 -15.54 3.29
C SER A 178 6.29 -15.34 3.25
N TRP A 179 5.79 -14.33 3.98
CA TRP A 179 4.38 -13.99 3.97
C TRP A 179 3.94 -13.45 2.60
N CYS A 180 4.73 -12.59 1.96
CA CYS A 180 4.42 -12.10 0.62
C CYS A 180 4.35 -13.23 -0.42
N GLN A 181 5.22 -14.24 -0.33
CA GLN A 181 5.16 -15.42 -1.19
C GLN A 181 3.89 -16.26 -0.93
N GLU A 182 3.48 -16.39 0.33
CA GLU A 182 2.24 -17.10 0.68
C GLU A 182 0.99 -16.35 0.18
N ILE A 183 0.98 -15.01 0.27
CA ILE A 183 -0.07 -14.15 -0.29
C ILE A 183 -0.26 -14.42 -1.78
N GLU A 184 0.83 -14.45 -2.56
CA GLU A 184 0.78 -14.75 -3.99
C GLU A 184 0.26 -16.17 -4.24
N ARG A 185 0.77 -17.15 -3.50
CA ARG A 185 0.33 -18.56 -3.60
C ARG A 185 -1.18 -18.72 -3.33
N LEU A 186 -1.73 -17.92 -2.42
CA LEU A 186 -3.15 -17.91 -2.06
C LEU A 186 -4.03 -17.20 -3.08
N GLY A 187 -3.44 -16.53 -4.08
CA GLY A 187 -4.16 -15.96 -5.21
C GLY A 187 -4.50 -14.48 -5.09
N ALA A 188 -3.85 -13.72 -4.24
CA ALA A 188 -3.94 -12.26 -4.26
C ALA A 188 -3.44 -11.72 -5.61
N GLY A 189 -4.02 -10.61 -6.05
CA GLY A 189 -3.64 -9.95 -7.30
C GLY A 189 -2.60 -8.86 -7.12
N GLU A 190 -2.40 -8.34 -5.89
CA GLU A 190 -1.49 -7.24 -5.62
C GLU A 190 -1.12 -7.18 -4.14
N ILE A 191 0.08 -6.67 -3.82
CA ILE A 191 0.51 -6.40 -2.45
C ILE A 191 0.72 -4.90 -2.26
N LEU A 192 0.13 -4.34 -1.20
CA LEU A 192 0.44 -3.02 -0.68
C LEU A 192 1.46 -3.18 0.47
N LEU A 193 2.73 -2.94 0.17
CA LEU A 193 3.85 -3.10 1.09
C LEU A 193 4.17 -1.77 1.78
N THR A 194 3.88 -1.66 3.07
CA THR A 194 4.17 -0.46 3.88
C THR A 194 5.35 -0.71 4.81
N SER A 195 6.46 0.01 4.60
CA SER A 195 7.55 0.05 5.56
C SER A 195 7.23 1.02 6.70
N MET A 196 6.98 0.49 7.89
CA MET A 196 6.68 1.29 9.08
C MET A 196 7.88 2.12 9.55
N ASP A 197 9.12 1.65 9.29
CA ASP A 197 10.34 2.39 9.61
C ASP A 197 10.49 3.66 8.77
N HIS A 198 9.87 3.68 7.58
CA HIS A 198 9.90 4.81 6.66
C HIS A 198 8.61 5.64 6.69
N ASP A 199 7.49 5.08 7.17
CA ASP A 199 6.19 5.77 7.10
C ASP A 199 6.18 7.09 7.90
N GLY A 200 5.72 8.13 7.24
CA GLY A 200 5.67 9.49 7.78
C GLY A 200 7.01 10.23 7.83
N THR A 201 8.15 9.57 7.57
CA THR A 201 9.50 10.17 7.69
C THR A 201 9.86 11.07 6.52
N LYS A 202 9.30 10.82 5.32
CA LYS A 202 9.66 11.48 4.05
C LYS A 202 11.15 11.29 3.65
N ASN A 203 11.80 10.24 4.12
CA ASN A 203 13.23 9.97 3.89
C ASN A 203 13.50 8.96 2.76
N GLY A 204 12.49 8.63 1.96
CA GLY A 204 12.55 7.65 0.88
C GLY A 204 11.91 6.32 1.23
N PHE A 205 11.57 5.55 0.20
CA PHE A 205 10.99 4.22 0.33
C PHE A 205 12.03 3.20 0.81
N ALA A 206 11.58 2.07 1.35
CA ALA A 206 12.42 0.93 1.73
C ALA A 206 12.89 0.16 0.48
N LEU A 207 13.85 0.70 -0.27
CA LEU A 207 14.23 0.21 -1.60
C LEU A 207 14.72 -1.23 -1.57
N GLU A 208 15.63 -1.59 -0.64
CA GLU A 208 16.20 -2.95 -0.56
C GLU A 208 15.11 -4.01 -0.33
N LEU A 209 14.19 -3.74 0.59
CA LEU A 209 13.07 -4.65 0.88
C LEU A 209 12.09 -4.74 -0.29
N THR A 210 11.74 -3.59 -0.87
CA THR A 210 10.83 -3.52 -2.01
C THR A 210 11.40 -4.26 -3.22
N ASP A 211 12.69 -4.08 -3.53
CA ASP A 211 13.36 -4.77 -4.63
C ASP A 211 13.39 -6.28 -4.41
N ALA A 212 13.80 -6.72 -3.20
CA ALA A 212 13.86 -8.13 -2.87
C ALA A 212 12.51 -8.84 -3.00
N ILE A 213 11.40 -8.19 -2.61
CA ILE A 213 10.05 -8.74 -2.73
C ILE A 213 9.59 -8.68 -4.19
N SER A 214 9.72 -7.53 -4.86
CA SER A 214 9.19 -7.33 -6.20
C SER A 214 9.88 -8.18 -7.27
N ARG A 215 11.14 -8.60 -7.05
CA ARG A 215 11.84 -9.56 -7.91
C ARG A 215 11.48 -11.03 -7.65
N LYS A 216 11.00 -11.34 -6.46
CA LYS A 216 10.63 -12.72 -6.08
C LYS A 216 9.19 -13.08 -6.47
N LEU A 217 8.34 -12.09 -6.65
CA LEU A 217 6.92 -12.27 -6.93
C LEU A 217 6.57 -11.86 -8.36
N SER A 218 5.54 -12.49 -8.90
CA SER A 218 4.98 -12.14 -10.21
C SER A 218 3.83 -11.13 -10.13
N ILE A 219 3.22 -10.97 -8.97
CA ILE A 219 2.14 -10.01 -8.74
C ILE A 219 2.69 -8.60 -8.46
N PRO A 220 1.97 -7.55 -8.85
CA PRO A 220 2.36 -6.17 -8.64
C PRO A 220 2.59 -5.81 -7.17
N ILE A 221 3.61 -4.99 -6.90
CA ILE A 221 3.90 -4.43 -5.59
C ILE A 221 3.64 -2.92 -5.61
N ILE A 222 2.82 -2.45 -4.68
CA ILE A 222 2.64 -1.02 -4.36
C ILE A 222 3.54 -0.72 -3.17
N ALA A 223 4.56 0.12 -3.35
CA ALA A 223 5.42 0.55 -2.26
C ALA A 223 4.79 1.72 -1.50
N SER A 224 4.82 1.65 -0.17
CA SER A 224 4.27 2.64 0.75
C SER A 224 5.22 2.91 1.92
N GLY A 225 5.17 4.13 2.43
CA GLY A 225 6.04 4.59 3.52
C GLY A 225 7.32 5.28 3.03
N GLY A 226 7.50 6.55 3.41
CA GLY A 226 8.72 7.33 3.16
C GLY A 226 8.74 8.19 1.91
N GLY A 227 7.78 8.09 1.00
CA GLY A 227 7.70 8.92 -0.19
C GLY A 227 7.52 10.39 0.17
N GLY A 228 8.57 11.23 -0.02
CA GLY A 228 8.57 12.64 0.35
C GLY A 228 8.89 13.59 -0.80
N THR A 229 9.63 13.12 -1.81
CA THR A 229 10.07 13.93 -2.96
C THR A 229 9.97 13.14 -4.26
N SER A 230 10.02 13.82 -5.40
CA SER A 230 10.06 13.17 -6.70
C SER A 230 11.29 12.28 -6.90
N ALA A 231 12.42 12.62 -6.27
CA ALA A 231 13.62 11.79 -6.28
C ALA A 231 13.36 10.44 -5.64
N HIS A 232 12.66 10.39 -4.50
CA HIS A 232 12.32 9.14 -3.82
C HIS A 232 11.46 8.21 -4.70
N PHE A 233 10.52 8.77 -5.47
CA PHE A 233 9.74 7.99 -6.43
C PHE A 233 10.58 7.56 -7.65
N ALA A 234 11.50 8.42 -8.10
CA ALA A 234 12.40 8.07 -9.20
C ALA A 234 13.33 6.91 -8.81
N ASP A 235 13.91 6.95 -7.60
CA ASP A 235 14.75 5.88 -7.06
C ASP A 235 13.94 4.59 -6.90
N LEU A 236 12.71 4.67 -6.34
CA LEU A 236 11.81 3.52 -6.23
C LEU A 236 11.63 2.83 -7.58
N PHE A 237 11.31 3.58 -8.62
CA PHE A 237 10.97 3.00 -9.92
C PHE A 237 12.17 2.61 -10.79
N LYS A 238 13.36 3.11 -10.49
CA LYS A 238 14.61 2.75 -11.18
C LYS A 238 15.31 1.58 -10.52
N ASP A 239 15.29 1.54 -9.19
CA ASP A 239 16.09 0.61 -8.41
C ASP A 239 15.29 -0.63 -7.96
N THR A 240 13.97 -0.64 -8.21
CA THR A 240 13.09 -1.78 -7.88
C THR A 240 12.12 -2.12 -9.02
N GLU A 241 11.49 -3.30 -8.93
CA GLU A 241 10.42 -3.70 -9.85
C GLU A 241 9.02 -3.26 -9.37
N ALA A 242 8.93 -2.39 -8.33
CA ALA A 242 7.64 -1.88 -7.85
C ALA A 242 6.79 -1.31 -8.99
N SER A 243 5.50 -1.64 -8.99
CA SER A 243 4.55 -1.22 -10.02
C SER A 243 3.89 0.11 -9.71
N ALA A 244 3.88 0.50 -8.42
CA ALA A 244 3.28 1.74 -7.95
C ALA A 244 4.00 2.29 -6.72
N GLY A 245 3.91 3.61 -6.54
CA GLY A 245 4.28 4.31 -5.32
C GLY A 245 3.04 4.97 -4.70
N LEU A 246 2.80 4.69 -3.42
CA LEU A 246 1.69 5.24 -2.65
C LEU A 246 2.23 6.26 -1.65
N ALA A 247 1.57 7.40 -1.55
CA ALA A 247 1.84 8.42 -0.55
C ALA A 247 0.57 9.17 -0.15
N ALA A 248 0.62 9.86 0.98
CA ALA A 248 -0.50 10.61 1.54
C ALA A 248 -0.15 12.08 1.80
N SER A 249 0.66 12.35 2.81
CA SER A 249 0.90 13.71 3.35
C SER A 249 1.38 14.71 2.31
N ILE A 250 2.29 14.33 1.42
CA ILE A 250 2.83 15.23 0.39
C ILE A 250 1.75 15.72 -0.58
N PHE A 251 0.71 14.91 -0.81
CA PHE A 251 -0.43 15.27 -1.65
C PHE A 251 -1.46 16.08 -0.86
N HIS A 252 -1.82 15.64 0.36
CA HIS A 252 -2.83 16.30 1.19
C HIS A 252 -2.45 17.74 1.57
N PHE A 253 -1.17 17.97 1.83
CA PHE A 253 -0.69 19.30 2.20
C PHE A 253 -0.15 20.12 1.02
N GLY A 254 -0.32 19.62 -0.21
CA GLY A 254 0.07 20.32 -1.43
C GLY A 254 1.59 20.51 -1.58
N GLU A 255 2.41 19.76 -0.84
CA GLU A 255 3.87 19.85 -0.90
C GLU A 255 4.41 19.39 -2.27
N LEU A 256 3.79 18.39 -2.86
CA LEU A 256 4.12 17.88 -4.19
C LEU A 256 2.83 17.44 -4.91
N PRO A 257 2.23 18.28 -5.74
CA PRO A 257 1.05 17.91 -6.51
C PRO A 257 1.32 16.75 -7.49
N VAL A 258 0.32 15.89 -7.71
CA VAL A 258 0.44 14.71 -8.59
C VAL A 258 0.93 15.07 -10.01
N PRO A 259 0.44 16.16 -10.66
CA PRO A 259 0.93 16.52 -11.99
C PRO A 259 2.41 16.88 -12.00
N GLU A 260 2.87 17.62 -10.98
CA GLU A 260 4.28 18.01 -10.88
C GLU A 260 5.18 16.82 -10.62
N LEU A 261 4.78 15.90 -9.71
CA LEU A 261 5.48 14.64 -9.50
C LEU A 261 5.63 13.85 -10.80
N LYS A 262 4.54 13.67 -11.55
CA LYS A 262 4.57 12.92 -12.81
C LYS A 262 5.45 13.58 -13.88
N LYS A 263 5.43 14.91 -13.97
CA LYS A 263 6.30 15.67 -14.87
C LYS A 263 7.78 15.46 -14.53
N GLN A 264 8.15 15.52 -13.25
CA GLN A 264 9.52 15.29 -12.80
C GLN A 264 9.95 13.83 -13.01
N LEU A 265 9.07 12.86 -12.77
CA LEU A 265 9.33 11.45 -13.06
C LEU A 265 9.57 11.19 -14.55
N ALA A 266 8.75 11.77 -15.42
CA ALA A 266 8.93 11.65 -16.87
C ALA A 266 10.27 12.27 -17.32
N ALA A 267 10.64 13.43 -16.77
CA ALA A 267 11.94 14.06 -17.01
C ALA A 267 13.11 13.20 -16.51
N ALA A 268 12.91 12.43 -15.42
CA ALA A 268 13.87 11.48 -14.90
C ALA A 268 13.91 10.13 -15.67
N GLY A 269 13.12 9.99 -16.77
CA GLY A 269 13.07 8.79 -17.60
C GLY A 269 12.17 7.66 -17.08
N VAL A 270 11.34 7.93 -16.05
CA VAL A 270 10.36 6.96 -15.54
C VAL A 270 9.10 6.99 -16.41
N ALA A 271 8.65 5.83 -16.85
CA ALA A 271 7.43 5.71 -17.66
C ALA A 271 6.17 5.89 -16.77
N VAL A 272 5.56 7.07 -16.79
CA VAL A 272 4.30 7.40 -16.10
C VAL A 272 3.23 7.85 -17.09
N ARG A 273 1.96 7.81 -16.68
CA ARG A 273 0.85 8.37 -17.47
C ARG A 273 0.73 9.86 -17.16
N ILE A 274 0.95 10.71 -18.14
CA ILE A 274 0.68 12.15 -18.01
C ILE A 274 -0.72 12.41 -18.55
N PRO A 275 -1.64 12.98 -17.75
CA PRO A 275 -2.97 13.33 -18.21
C PRO A 275 -2.90 14.41 -19.29
N ALA A 276 -3.76 14.31 -20.31
CA ALA A 276 -3.79 15.24 -21.45
C ALA A 276 -4.05 16.72 -21.06
N ASN A 277 -4.65 16.93 -19.88
CA ASN A 277 -5.00 18.25 -19.35
C ASN A 277 -4.04 18.72 -18.23
N ALA A 278 -2.91 18.05 -18.01
CA ALA A 278 -1.85 18.59 -17.14
C ALA A 278 -1.25 19.80 -17.87
N GLY A 279 -1.84 20.97 -17.65
CA GLY A 279 -1.61 22.19 -18.39
C GLY A 279 -0.13 22.45 -18.69
N ILE A 280 0.11 22.71 -19.96
CA ILE A 280 1.27 23.43 -20.46
C ILE A 280 1.21 24.87 -19.94
#